data_7f06f021e4df542d8f218981a71311ee
#
_entry.id   7f06f021e4df542d8f218981a71311ee
#
_cell.length_a   1.000
_cell.length_b   1.000
_cell.length_c   1.000
_cell.angle_alpha   90.00
_cell.angle_beta   90.00
_cell.angle_gamma   90.00
#
_symmetry.space_group_name_H-M   'P 1'
#
loop_
_entity.id
_entity.type
_entity.pdbx_description
1 polymer ?
#
loop_
_entity_poly.entity_id
_entity_poly.type
_entity_poly.pdbx_seq_one_letter_code
_entity_poly.pdbx_strand_id
1 'polypeptide(L)'
;EKAYAKDAKNADILNYLGYTLRKTGDLEKAETYYLKGLELDSGHLGINEYLGELYVLTGRIKLAKERLEVLKSCKCEEYEELKELIEKN
;
A
#
# COMPACT_ATOMS: atom_id res chain seq x y z
N GLU A 1 3.36 -21.90 6.26
CA GLU A 1 4.56 -21.27 5.75
C GLU A 1 4.57 -21.25 4.23
N LYS A 2 4.32 -22.39 3.63
CA LYS A 2 4.25 -22.43 2.18
C LYS A 2 3.10 -21.57 1.67
N ALA A 3 1.98 -21.60 2.39
CA ALA A 3 0.84 -20.77 2.02
C ALA A 3 1.20 -19.29 2.13
N TYR A 4 1.97 -18.96 3.14
CA TYR A 4 2.39 -17.58 3.34
C TYR A 4 3.26 -17.09 2.17
N ALA A 5 4.23 -17.91 1.77
CA ALA A 5 5.10 -17.54 0.65
C ALA A 5 4.29 -17.37 -0.64
N LYS A 6 3.31 -18.25 -0.84
CA LYS A 6 2.44 -18.19 -1.98
C LYS A 6 1.60 -16.92 -1.94
N ASP A 7 1.08 -16.61 -0.76
CA ASP A 7 0.26 -15.42 -0.59
C ASP A 7 1.06 -14.14 -0.81
N ALA A 8 2.32 -14.12 -0.37
CA ALA A 8 3.16 -12.96 -0.60
C ALA A 8 3.36 -12.71 -2.09
N LYS A 9 3.55 -13.77 -2.86
CA LYS A 9 3.71 -13.63 -4.31
C LYS A 9 2.44 -13.10 -4.95
N ASN A 10 1.29 -13.59 -4.50
CA ASN A 10 0.01 -13.09 -5.01
C ASN A 10 -0.20 -11.64 -4.61
N ALA A 11 0.25 -11.26 -3.43
CA ALA A 11 0.19 -9.87 -3.00
C ALA A 11 1.01 -8.97 -3.91
N ASP A 12 2.18 -9.43 -4.35
CA ASP A 12 2.99 -8.67 -5.29
C ASP A 12 2.24 -8.40 -6.58
N ILE A 13 1.54 -9.41 -7.08
CA ILE A 13 0.76 -9.25 -8.30
C ILE A 13 -0.35 -8.23 -8.09
N LEU A 14 -1.04 -8.32 -6.97
CA LEU A 14 -2.12 -7.38 -6.66
C LEU A 14 -1.58 -5.96 -6.49
N ASN A 15 -0.38 -5.83 -5.94
CA ASN A 15 0.26 -4.52 -5.84
C ASN A 15 0.51 -3.93 -7.22
N TYR A 16 1.01 -4.75 -8.13
CA TYR A 16 1.27 -4.28 -9.48
C TYR A 16 -0.02 -3.85 -10.18
N LEU A 17 -1.08 -4.65 -10.04
CA LEU A 17 -2.36 -4.31 -10.65
C LEU A 17 -2.92 -3.03 -10.07
N GLY A 18 -2.84 -2.87 -8.75
CA GLY A 18 -3.30 -1.64 -8.11
C GLY A 18 -2.53 -0.43 -8.59
N TYR A 19 -1.21 -0.57 -8.68
CA TYR A 19 -0.37 0.51 -9.15
C TYR A 19 -0.74 0.93 -10.57
N THR A 20 -0.93 -0.06 -11.45
CA THR A 20 -1.30 0.21 -12.83
C THR A 20 -2.62 0.96 -12.91
N LEU A 21 -3.61 0.52 -12.14
CA LEU A 21 -4.92 1.17 -12.15
C LEU A 21 -4.84 2.59 -11.59
N ARG A 22 -4.02 2.79 -10.58
CA ARG A 22 -3.81 4.13 -10.05
C ARG A 22 -3.23 5.05 -11.13
N LYS A 23 -2.26 4.56 -11.87
CA LYS A 23 -1.62 5.36 -12.92
C LYS A 23 -2.61 5.72 -14.03
N THR A 24 -3.57 4.86 -14.30
CA THR A 24 -4.57 5.13 -15.32
C THR A 24 -5.76 5.93 -14.78
N GLY A 25 -5.77 6.20 -13.48
CA GLY A 25 -6.80 7.05 -12.90
C GLY A 25 -7.96 6.32 -12.25
N ASP A 26 -7.97 4.98 -12.26
CA ASP A 26 -9.06 4.22 -11.64
C ASP A 26 -8.70 3.94 -10.19
N LEU A 27 -8.90 4.95 -9.36
CA LEU A 27 -8.47 4.89 -7.97
C LEU A 27 -9.31 3.90 -7.15
N GLU A 28 -10.59 3.74 -7.47
CA GLU A 28 -11.43 2.80 -6.73
C GLU A 28 -10.99 1.36 -6.93
N LYS A 29 -10.71 0.99 -8.18
CA LYS A 29 -10.23 -0.36 -8.43
C LYS A 29 -8.83 -0.57 -7.86
N ALA A 30 -7.99 0.45 -7.94
CA ALA A 30 -6.67 0.35 -7.37
C ALA A 30 -6.76 0.04 -5.88
N GLU A 31 -7.62 0.76 -5.17
CA GLU A 31 -7.80 0.52 -3.74
C GLU A 31 -8.28 -0.90 -3.47
N THR A 32 -9.21 -1.39 -4.28
CA THR A 32 -9.73 -2.74 -4.11
C THR A 32 -8.61 -3.78 -4.21
N TYR A 33 -7.73 -3.64 -5.21
CA TYR A 33 -6.63 -4.58 -5.37
C TYR A 33 -5.62 -4.47 -4.24
N TYR A 34 -5.32 -3.25 -3.78
CA TYR A 34 -4.42 -3.08 -2.65
C TYR A 34 -4.99 -3.74 -1.39
N LEU A 35 -6.28 -3.57 -1.14
CA LEU A 35 -6.89 -4.16 0.05
C LEU A 35 -6.87 -5.69 -0.02
N LYS A 36 -7.10 -6.24 -1.21
CA LYS A 36 -6.99 -7.68 -1.36
C LYS A 36 -5.57 -8.15 -1.10
N GLY A 37 -4.58 -7.39 -1.56
CA GLY A 37 -3.19 -7.74 -1.30
C GLY A 37 -2.87 -7.73 0.17
N LEU A 38 -3.42 -6.79 0.93
CA LEU A 38 -3.20 -6.74 2.37
C LEU A 38 -3.86 -7.91 3.10
N GLU A 39 -4.95 -8.45 2.54
CA GLU A 39 -5.54 -9.64 3.12
C GLU A 39 -4.59 -10.83 3.02
N LEU A 40 -3.81 -10.88 1.96
CA LEU A 40 -2.86 -11.97 1.75
C LEU A 40 -1.55 -11.74 2.50
N ASP A 41 -1.14 -10.49 2.61
CA ASP A 41 0.14 -10.14 3.26
C ASP A 41 0.01 -8.74 3.84
N SER A 42 -0.45 -8.68 5.09
CA SER A 42 -0.76 -7.40 5.73
C SER A 42 0.47 -6.52 5.94
N GLY A 43 1.66 -7.11 5.91
CA GLY A 43 2.90 -6.37 6.09
C GLY A 43 3.62 -6.03 4.80
N HIS A 44 2.98 -6.24 3.65
CA HIS A 44 3.61 -6.00 2.36
C HIS A 44 4.04 -4.54 2.24
N LEU A 45 5.34 -4.31 2.08
CA LEU A 45 5.87 -2.94 2.11
C LEU A 45 5.33 -2.09 0.98
N GLY A 46 5.37 -2.61 -0.24
CA GLY A 46 4.93 -1.84 -1.41
C GLY A 46 3.46 -1.47 -1.33
N ILE A 47 2.61 -2.42 -0.92
CA ILE A 47 1.18 -2.16 -0.85
C ILE A 47 0.88 -1.11 0.23
N ASN A 48 1.50 -1.24 1.40
CA ASN A 48 1.27 -0.27 2.45
C ASN A 48 1.69 1.13 2.02
N GLU A 49 2.79 1.24 1.30
CA GLU A 49 3.21 2.54 0.77
C GLU A 49 2.22 3.08 -0.25
N TYR A 50 1.91 2.27 -1.26
CA TYR A 50 1.07 2.75 -2.36
C TYR A 50 -0.36 3.02 -1.92
N LEU A 51 -0.90 2.17 -1.06
CA LEU A 51 -2.24 2.42 -0.53
C LEU A 51 -2.25 3.68 0.33
N GLY A 52 -1.19 3.86 1.12
CA GLY A 52 -1.07 5.09 1.89
C GLY A 52 -1.05 6.32 1.02
N GLU A 53 -0.30 6.27 -0.09
CA GLU A 53 -0.27 7.37 -1.04
C GLU A 53 -1.65 7.62 -1.65
N LEU A 54 -2.36 6.55 -1.96
CA LEU A 54 -3.70 6.68 -2.49
C LEU A 54 -4.62 7.38 -1.49
N TYR A 55 -4.51 7.02 -0.22
CA TYR A 55 -5.30 7.67 0.82
C TYR A 55 -4.98 9.16 0.91
N VAL A 56 -3.70 9.53 0.78
CA VAL A 56 -3.34 10.95 0.75
C VAL A 56 -3.98 11.65 -0.44
N LEU A 57 -3.92 11.02 -1.61
CA LEU A 57 -4.51 11.60 -2.82
C LEU A 57 -6.01 11.83 -2.69
N THR A 58 -6.68 10.98 -1.93
CA THR A 58 -8.13 11.07 -1.78
C THR A 58 -8.54 11.77 -0.49
N GLY A 59 -7.59 12.39 0.22
CA GLY A 59 -7.89 13.17 1.41
C GLY A 59 -8.13 12.37 2.67
N ARG A 60 -7.86 11.07 2.64
CA ARG A 60 -8.09 10.20 3.80
C ARG A 60 -6.80 10.04 4.59
N ILE A 61 -6.33 11.15 5.16
CA ILE A 61 -5.02 11.23 5.82
C ILE A 61 -4.91 10.29 7.02
N LYS A 62 -5.99 10.13 7.77
CA LYS A 62 -5.95 9.25 8.92
C LYS A 62 -5.64 7.81 8.52
N LEU A 63 -6.24 7.35 7.43
CA LEU A 63 -5.98 6.01 6.92
C LEU A 63 -4.55 5.89 6.39
N ALA A 64 -4.05 6.96 5.77
CA ALA A 64 -2.66 6.97 5.32
C ALA A 64 -1.70 6.81 6.49
N LYS A 65 -1.99 7.46 7.61
CA LYS A 65 -1.15 7.34 8.79
C LYS A 65 -1.17 5.92 9.36
N GLU A 66 -2.29 5.22 9.24
CA GLU A 66 -2.34 3.83 9.66
C GLU A 66 -1.40 2.96 8.83
N ARG A 67 -1.34 3.22 7.53
CA ARG A 67 -0.40 2.50 6.67
C ARG A 67 1.04 2.83 7.05
N LEU A 68 1.28 4.08 7.41
CA LEU A 68 2.61 4.48 7.83
C LEU A 68 3.05 3.74 9.09
N GLU A 69 2.12 3.52 10.04
CA GLU A 69 2.45 2.79 11.25
C GLU A 69 2.90 1.37 10.95
N VAL A 70 2.27 0.73 9.97
CA VAL A 70 2.69 -0.61 9.58
C VAL A 70 4.13 -0.61 9.06
N LEU A 71 4.51 0.43 8.34
CA LEU A 71 5.85 0.53 7.76
C LEU A 71 6.92 0.97 8.75
N LYS A 72 6.51 1.43 9.92
CA LYS A 72 7.42 2.08 10.85
C LYS A 72 8.64 1.22 11.22
N SER A 73 8.44 -0.07 11.38
CA SER A 73 9.52 -0.94 11.84
C SER A 73 10.49 -1.33 10.73
N CYS A 74 10.14 -1.10 9.46
CA CYS A 74 11.01 -1.53 8.37
C CYS A 74 12.22 -0.64 8.17
N LYS A 75 12.15 0.62 8.59
CA LYS A 75 13.23 1.60 8.38
C LYS A 75 13.65 1.61 6.92
N CYS A 76 12.67 1.61 6.05
CA CYS A 76 12.88 1.42 4.64
C CYS A 76 12.46 2.66 3.85
N GLU A 77 12.78 2.64 2.58
CA GLU A 77 12.46 3.73 1.68
C GLU A 77 10.96 3.97 1.61
N GLU A 78 10.18 2.89 1.62
CA GLU A 78 8.72 3.00 1.58
C GLU A 78 8.19 3.83 2.74
N TYR A 79 8.74 3.62 3.92
CA TYR A 79 8.34 4.40 5.08
C TYR A 79 8.64 5.88 4.89
N GLU A 80 9.86 6.18 4.44
CA GLU A 80 10.27 7.57 4.29
C GLU A 80 9.45 8.28 3.23
N GLU A 81 9.17 7.62 2.14
CA GLU A 81 8.42 8.24 1.06
C GLU A 81 6.99 8.55 1.47
N LEU A 82 6.34 7.61 2.15
CA LEU A 82 4.97 7.85 2.60
C LEU A 82 4.93 8.92 3.69
N LYS A 83 5.88 8.87 4.62
CA LYS A 83 5.96 9.86 5.68
C LYS A 83 6.08 11.26 5.10
N GLU A 84 6.97 11.43 4.14
CA GLU A 84 7.18 12.72 3.53
C GLU A 84 5.92 13.22 2.85
N LEU A 85 5.23 12.35 2.14
CA LEU A 85 4.01 12.73 1.45
C LEU A 85 2.93 13.16 2.44
N ILE A 86 2.79 12.45 3.53
CA ILE A 86 1.80 12.82 4.55
C ILE A 86 2.15 14.17 5.16
N GLU A 87 3.43 14.41 5.41
CA GLU A 87 3.85 15.66 6.05
C GLU A 87 3.63 16.87 5.15
N LYS A 88 3.66 16.67 3.85
CA LYS A 88 3.40 17.75 2.90
C LYS A 88 1.93 18.13 2.82
N ASN A 89 1.07 17.30 3.34
CA ASN A 89 -0.36 17.54 3.35
C ASN A 89 -0.82 17.89 4.75
#